data_e5f82e05f5c4fd78d9c59ba1f7bbce91
#
_entry.id   e5f82e05f5c4fd78d9c59ba1f7bbce91
#
_cell.length_a   1.000
_cell.length_b   1.000
_cell.length_c   1.000
_cell.angle_alpha   90.00
_cell.angle_beta   90.00
_cell.angle_gamma   90.00
#
_symmetry.space_group_name_H-M   'P 1'
#
loop_
_entity.id
_entity.type
_entity.pdbx_description
1 polymer ?
#
loop_
_entity_poly.entity_id
_entity_poly.type
_entity_poly.pdbx_seq_one_letter_code
_entity_poly.pdbx_strand_id
1 'polypeptide(L)'
;MKSSEQSLEVSQVRRLLFAVILSSISRLFGRSGSRRIALLLVAVAAIGTAACDDPFATRASTAVRTDSFVVYSVSQTPVNVPAAFNIIFFTPLRLEPTYGFDIAFDIDATGNAVIIPVKLVGGVVTAARRVGLQRITIPYQELTQAPTNGYQYDSTLALSVDEGAAIELATDICEFQQSKLIYAKLQIKTVDPISRTIVFRITYDPNCGFRSFLPGVPTS
;
A
#
# COMPACT_ATOMS: atom_id res chain seq x y z
N MET A 1 -6.49 -18.82 -7.33
CA MET A 1 -5.83 -19.76 -8.23
C MET A 1 -6.24 -19.67 -9.71
N LYS A 2 -7.20 -18.83 -10.12
CA LYS A 2 -7.61 -18.69 -11.56
C LYS A 2 -6.89 -17.59 -12.34
N SER A 3 -6.19 -16.67 -11.68
CA SER A 3 -5.54 -15.52 -12.37
C SER A 3 -4.15 -15.83 -12.96
N SER A 4 -3.44 -16.82 -12.44
CA SER A 4 -2.12 -17.19 -12.95
C SER A 4 -2.16 -18.03 -14.24
N GLU A 5 -3.23 -18.77 -14.47
CA GLU A 5 -3.41 -19.55 -15.70
C GLU A 5 -3.71 -18.66 -16.92
N GLN A 6 -4.50 -17.59 -16.74
CA GLN A 6 -4.81 -16.67 -17.84
C GLN A 6 -3.59 -15.88 -18.34
N SER A 7 -2.65 -15.53 -17.45
CA SER A 7 -1.42 -14.83 -17.84
C SER A 7 -0.46 -15.71 -18.65
N LEU A 8 -0.43 -17.01 -18.36
CA LEU A 8 0.39 -17.98 -19.09
C LEU A 8 -0.17 -18.27 -20.50
N GLU A 9 -1.49 -18.36 -20.64
CA GLU A 9 -2.13 -18.60 -21.96
C GLU A 9 -1.91 -17.41 -22.91
N VAL A 10 -2.05 -16.17 -22.44
CA VAL A 10 -1.81 -14.98 -23.28
C VAL A 10 -0.36 -14.89 -23.75
N SER A 11 0.61 -15.28 -22.93
CA SER A 11 2.02 -15.33 -23.30
C SER A 11 2.33 -16.41 -24.34
N GLN A 12 1.72 -17.57 -24.24
CA GLN A 12 1.87 -18.69 -25.19
C GLN A 12 1.24 -18.36 -26.55
N VAL A 13 0.05 -17.77 -26.55
CA VAL A 13 -0.65 -17.36 -27.80
C VAL A 13 0.15 -16.27 -28.53
N ARG A 14 0.75 -15.32 -27.83
CA ARG A 14 1.63 -14.31 -28.44
C ARG A 14 2.86 -14.92 -29.09
N ARG A 15 3.52 -15.88 -28.45
CA ARG A 15 4.70 -16.57 -29.02
C ARG A 15 4.36 -17.38 -30.27
N LEU A 16 3.21 -18.06 -30.28
CA LEU A 16 2.74 -18.82 -31.44
C LEU A 16 2.36 -17.89 -32.60
N LEU A 17 1.69 -16.79 -32.38
CA LEU A 17 1.37 -15.78 -33.39
C LEU A 17 2.64 -15.18 -34.02
N PHE A 18 3.65 -14.85 -33.21
CA PHE A 18 4.93 -14.36 -33.72
C PHE A 18 5.68 -15.37 -34.58
N ALA A 19 5.66 -16.65 -34.17
CA ALA A 19 6.31 -17.72 -34.97
C ALA A 19 5.61 -17.94 -36.31
N VAL A 20 4.27 -17.89 -36.36
CA VAL A 20 3.49 -18.06 -37.60
C VAL A 20 3.69 -16.86 -38.54
N ILE A 21 3.73 -15.63 -38.03
CA ILE A 21 3.97 -14.43 -38.83
C ILE A 21 5.38 -14.44 -39.41
N LEU A 22 6.40 -14.82 -38.64
CA LEU A 22 7.79 -14.93 -39.12
C LEU A 22 7.95 -16.02 -40.19
N SER A 23 7.27 -17.17 -40.07
CA SER A 23 7.32 -18.23 -41.02
C SER A 23 6.59 -17.90 -42.35
N SER A 24 5.55 -17.08 -42.29
CA SER A 24 4.80 -16.61 -43.47
C SER A 24 5.59 -15.55 -44.27
N ILE A 25 6.31 -14.65 -43.55
CA ILE A 25 7.15 -13.61 -44.16
C ILE A 25 8.36 -14.23 -44.90
N SER A 26 8.95 -15.29 -44.35
CA SER A 26 10.11 -15.95 -44.97
C SER A 26 9.76 -16.64 -46.30
N ARG A 27 8.50 -17.01 -46.54
CA ARG A 27 8.05 -17.64 -47.79
C ARG A 27 7.67 -16.64 -48.89
N LEU A 28 7.37 -15.40 -48.55
CA LEU A 28 6.96 -14.34 -49.48
C LEU A 28 8.13 -13.61 -50.14
N PHE A 29 9.34 -13.67 -49.56
CA PHE A 29 10.50 -12.95 -50.08
C PHE A 29 11.48 -13.87 -50.81
N GLY A 30 11.22 -14.05 -52.08
CA GLY A 30 12.14 -14.68 -53.03
C GLY A 30 13.46 -13.91 -53.19
N ARG A 31 14.43 -14.59 -53.48
CA ARG A 31 15.90 -14.61 -53.49
C ARG A 31 16.66 -13.42 -54.10
N SER A 32 16.15 -12.19 -54.17
CA SER A 32 16.96 -11.08 -54.71
C SER A 32 16.43 -9.72 -54.26
N GLY A 33 17.22 -9.01 -53.53
CA GLY A 33 17.06 -7.55 -53.35
C GLY A 33 16.65 -7.06 -51.96
N SER A 34 16.28 -7.90 -51.00
CA SER A 34 15.48 -7.47 -49.86
C SER A 34 16.12 -7.53 -48.45
N ARG A 35 17.42 -7.75 -48.33
CA ARG A 35 18.05 -7.73 -46.96
C ARG A 35 17.90 -6.39 -46.28
N ARG A 36 17.90 -5.28 -47.02
CA ARG A 36 17.75 -3.94 -46.46
C ARG A 36 16.32 -3.62 -46.00
N ILE A 37 15.31 -4.11 -46.72
CA ILE A 37 13.89 -3.92 -46.39
C ILE A 37 13.51 -4.82 -45.20
N ALA A 38 14.01 -6.05 -45.15
CA ALA A 38 13.80 -6.93 -43.99
C ALA A 38 14.41 -6.39 -42.69
N LEU A 39 15.61 -5.81 -42.78
CA LEU A 39 16.25 -5.16 -41.62
C LEU A 39 15.48 -3.88 -41.15
N LEU A 40 14.92 -3.10 -42.09
CA LEU A 40 14.09 -1.95 -41.76
C LEU A 40 12.76 -2.36 -41.10
N LEU A 41 12.11 -3.42 -41.56
CA LEU A 41 10.88 -3.93 -40.95
C LEU A 41 11.11 -4.50 -39.55
N VAL A 42 12.22 -5.20 -39.33
CA VAL A 42 12.61 -5.69 -37.98
C VAL A 42 12.94 -4.53 -37.03
N ALA A 43 13.61 -3.48 -37.52
CA ALA A 43 13.91 -2.28 -36.74
C ALA A 43 12.63 -1.51 -36.34
N VAL A 44 11.66 -1.37 -37.26
CA VAL A 44 10.37 -0.72 -36.98
C VAL A 44 9.53 -1.55 -36.00
N ALA A 45 9.54 -2.88 -36.13
CA ALA A 45 8.86 -3.76 -35.17
C ALA A 45 9.50 -3.72 -33.78
N ALA A 46 10.82 -3.58 -33.68
CA ALA A 46 11.54 -3.47 -32.40
C ALA A 46 11.28 -2.11 -31.68
N ILE A 47 11.08 -1.03 -32.43
CA ILE A 47 10.76 0.30 -31.88
C ILE A 47 9.31 0.35 -31.35
N GLY A 48 8.39 -0.37 -32.00
CA GLY A 48 6.97 -0.41 -31.59
C GLY A 48 6.69 -1.14 -30.28
N THR A 49 7.61 -1.92 -29.74
CA THR A 49 7.43 -2.65 -28.47
C THR A 49 7.91 -1.88 -27.24
N ALA A 50 8.60 -0.76 -27.41
CA ALA A 50 9.18 0.02 -26.30
C ALA A 50 8.30 1.16 -25.79
N ALA A 51 7.12 1.40 -26.36
CA ALA A 51 6.35 2.62 -26.10
C ALA A 51 4.86 2.36 -25.76
N CYS A 52 4.59 1.47 -24.81
CA CYS A 52 3.27 1.44 -24.19
C CYS A 52 3.41 1.64 -22.69
N ASP A 53 3.88 2.83 -22.29
CA ASP A 53 3.49 3.39 -21.01
C ASP A 53 1.99 3.71 -21.14
N ASP A 54 1.16 3.08 -20.33
CA ASP A 54 -0.26 3.37 -20.30
C ASP A 54 -0.45 4.83 -19.84
N PRO A 55 -0.94 5.74 -20.69
CA PRO A 55 -1.12 7.14 -20.33
C PRO A 55 -2.16 7.34 -19.22
N PHE A 56 -2.96 6.31 -18.91
CA PHE A 56 -3.94 6.29 -17.84
C PHE A 56 -3.46 5.53 -16.60
N ALA A 57 -2.24 4.97 -16.61
CA ALA A 57 -1.68 4.33 -15.43
C ALA A 57 -1.53 5.35 -14.30
N THR A 58 -2.03 5.00 -13.13
CA THR A 58 -1.81 5.80 -11.92
C THR A 58 -0.31 5.85 -11.63
N ARG A 59 0.25 7.07 -11.51
CA ARG A 59 1.66 7.26 -11.18
C ARG A 59 1.78 7.78 -9.76
N ALA A 60 2.66 7.16 -8.97
CA ALA A 60 3.05 7.71 -7.69
C ALA A 60 3.82 9.01 -7.91
N SER A 61 3.60 9.98 -7.05
CA SER A 61 4.25 11.29 -7.11
C SER A 61 4.98 11.67 -5.82
N THR A 62 4.71 10.95 -4.75
CA THR A 62 5.18 11.28 -3.41
C THR A 62 5.97 10.12 -2.82
N ALA A 63 7.10 10.42 -2.20
CA ALA A 63 7.93 9.40 -1.56
C ALA A 63 7.23 8.80 -0.33
N VAL A 64 7.46 7.50 -0.12
CA VAL A 64 7.06 6.78 1.10
C VAL A 64 7.73 7.45 2.31
N ARG A 65 6.95 7.68 3.37
CA ARG A 65 7.40 8.35 4.59
C ARG A 65 7.53 7.35 5.73
N THR A 66 8.58 7.50 6.53
CA THR A 66 8.79 6.70 7.76
C THR A 66 9.23 7.61 8.89
N ASP A 67 8.59 7.48 10.04
CA ASP A 67 8.97 8.19 11.25
C ASP A 67 8.52 7.43 12.50
N SER A 68 8.91 7.94 13.68
CA SER A 68 8.51 7.39 14.98
C SER A 68 7.83 8.48 15.80
N PHE A 69 6.76 8.08 16.49
CA PHE A 69 5.93 9.00 17.27
C PHE A 69 5.69 8.46 18.68
N VAL A 70 5.40 9.39 19.59
CA VAL A 70 4.94 9.09 20.94
C VAL A 70 3.47 9.48 21.04
N VAL A 71 2.67 8.56 21.55
CA VAL A 71 1.26 8.79 21.88
C VAL A 71 0.97 8.30 23.29
N TYR A 72 -0.14 8.76 23.84
CA TYR A 72 -0.62 8.34 25.14
C TYR A 72 -1.76 7.32 24.98
N SER A 73 -1.98 6.51 25.99
CA SER A 73 -3.15 5.65 26.08
C SER A 73 -4.42 6.50 26.21
N VAL A 74 -5.52 6.07 25.58
CA VAL A 74 -6.84 6.70 25.75
C VAL A 74 -7.31 6.56 27.19
N SER A 75 -7.08 5.40 27.79
CA SER A 75 -7.46 5.14 29.17
C SER A 75 -6.46 5.72 30.16
N GLN A 76 -6.98 6.36 31.24
CA GLN A 76 -6.19 6.85 32.37
C GLN A 76 -5.21 7.98 32.05
N THR A 77 -5.39 8.69 30.93
CA THR A 77 -4.62 9.89 30.61
C THR A 77 -5.52 11.11 30.43
N PRO A 78 -5.01 12.34 30.65
CA PRO A 78 -5.77 13.55 30.41
C PRO A 78 -6.18 13.67 28.92
N VAL A 79 -7.36 14.21 28.66
CA VAL A 79 -7.90 14.39 27.28
C VAL A 79 -7.09 15.36 26.41
N ASN A 80 -6.22 16.16 27.02
CA ASN A 80 -5.40 17.16 26.31
C ASN A 80 -4.07 16.61 25.76
N VAL A 81 -3.78 15.32 25.97
CA VAL A 81 -2.59 14.67 25.40
C VAL A 81 -2.92 13.95 24.10
N PRO A 82 -1.95 13.77 23.16
CA PRO A 82 -2.20 13.06 21.92
C PRO A 82 -2.34 11.56 22.17
N ALA A 83 -3.54 11.02 21.97
CA ALA A 83 -3.87 9.59 22.10
C ALA A 83 -4.35 8.96 20.79
N ALA A 84 -4.33 9.72 19.69
CA ALA A 84 -4.74 9.32 18.37
C ALA A 84 -3.70 9.70 17.31
N PHE A 85 -3.82 9.17 16.11
CA PHE A 85 -2.93 9.46 14.99
C PHE A 85 -3.72 9.61 13.68
N ASN A 86 -3.37 10.63 12.92
CA ASN A 86 -3.85 10.80 11.56
C ASN A 86 -2.76 10.31 10.60
N ILE A 87 -3.05 9.26 9.85
CA ILE A 87 -2.12 8.62 8.93
C ILE A 87 -1.82 9.54 7.73
N ILE A 88 -2.84 10.25 7.22
CA ILE A 88 -2.73 11.11 6.05
C ILE A 88 -1.88 12.35 6.34
N PHE A 89 -2.18 13.05 7.44
CA PHE A 89 -1.38 14.21 7.86
C PHE A 89 -0.09 13.81 8.58
N PHE A 90 0.04 12.52 8.89
CA PHE A 90 1.24 11.92 9.49
C PHE A 90 1.61 12.58 10.81
N THR A 91 0.63 12.72 11.71
CA THR A 91 0.76 13.46 12.97
C THR A 91 -0.07 12.87 14.11
N PRO A 92 0.47 12.86 15.35
CA PRO A 92 -0.32 12.56 16.55
C PRO A 92 -1.36 13.65 16.81
N LEU A 93 -2.53 13.26 17.30
CA LEU A 93 -3.65 14.14 17.60
C LEU A 93 -4.25 13.81 18.97
N ARG A 94 -4.92 14.80 19.56
CA ARG A 94 -5.81 14.56 20.69
C ARG A 94 -7.05 13.81 20.24
N LEU A 95 -7.63 13.05 21.15
CA LEU A 95 -8.87 12.34 20.91
C LEU A 95 -10.06 13.29 21.12
N GLU A 96 -10.32 14.14 20.13
CA GLU A 96 -11.44 15.08 20.13
C GLU A 96 -12.34 14.80 18.93
N PRO A 97 -13.70 14.92 19.06
CA PRO A 97 -14.63 14.65 17.96
C PRO A 97 -14.44 15.53 16.71
N THR A 98 -13.82 16.70 16.88
CA THR A 98 -13.55 17.65 15.80
C THR A 98 -12.28 17.32 15.01
N TYR A 99 -11.37 16.48 15.55
CA TYR A 99 -10.15 16.10 14.88
C TYR A 99 -10.34 14.82 14.07
N GLY A 100 -10.08 14.91 12.79
CA GLY A 100 -10.09 13.74 11.92
C GLY A 100 -8.85 12.88 12.18
N PHE A 101 -8.97 11.83 13.00
CA PHE A 101 -7.94 10.81 13.21
C PHE A 101 -8.35 9.49 12.56
N ASP A 102 -7.41 8.58 12.39
CA ASP A 102 -7.62 7.27 11.78
C ASP A 102 -7.57 6.14 12.80
N ILE A 103 -6.63 6.22 13.73
CA ILE A 103 -6.43 5.24 14.81
C ILE A 103 -6.20 5.96 16.13
N ALA A 104 -6.65 5.33 17.20
CA ALA A 104 -6.33 5.69 18.57
C ALA A 104 -5.53 4.57 19.25
N PHE A 105 -4.93 4.86 20.40
CA PHE A 105 -4.06 3.94 21.11
C PHE A 105 -4.51 3.77 22.56
N ASP A 106 -4.43 2.53 23.05
CA ASP A 106 -4.60 2.24 24.46
C ASP A 106 -3.54 1.24 24.95
N ILE A 107 -3.48 0.99 26.24
CA ILE A 107 -2.65 -0.05 26.86
C ILE A 107 -3.59 -1.00 27.62
N ASP A 108 -3.55 -2.26 27.27
CA ASP A 108 -4.36 -3.28 27.92
C ASP A 108 -3.82 -3.68 29.30
N ALA A 109 -4.57 -4.54 30.01
CA ALA A 109 -4.19 -5.00 31.33
C ALA A 109 -2.91 -5.86 31.37
N THR A 110 -2.47 -6.35 30.20
CA THR A 110 -1.24 -7.16 30.05
C THR A 110 -0.04 -6.32 29.62
N GLY A 111 -0.23 -5.01 29.43
CA GLY A 111 0.83 -4.07 29.04
C GLY A 111 1.09 -4.01 27.54
N ASN A 112 0.21 -4.57 26.70
CA ASN A 112 0.32 -4.46 25.25
C ASN A 112 -0.30 -3.14 24.75
N ALA A 113 0.25 -2.59 23.66
CA ALA A 113 -0.39 -1.51 22.94
C ALA A 113 -1.61 -2.03 22.18
N VAL A 114 -2.75 -1.34 22.31
CA VAL A 114 -3.99 -1.63 21.60
C VAL A 114 -4.22 -0.55 20.56
N ILE A 115 -4.27 -0.93 19.28
CA ILE A 115 -4.64 -0.04 18.19
C ILE A 115 -6.15 -0.12 17.99
N ILE A 116 -6.82 1.03 18.00
CA ILE A 116 -8.27 1.16 17.94
C ILE A 116 -8.63 1.95 16.66
N PRO A 117 -9.26 1.34 15.65
CA PRO A 117 -9.79 2.06 14.51
C PRO A 117 -10.78 3.15 14.93
N VAL A 118 -10.78 4.28 14.23
CA VAL A 118 -11.64 5.45 14.51
C VAL A 118 -13.12 5.07 14.68
N LYS A 119 -13.62 4.11 13.90
CA LYS A 119 -15.00 3.61 13.97
C LYS A 119 -15.38 3.11 15.37
N LEU A 120 -14.44 2.52 16.11
CA LEU A 120 -14.68 1.93 17.44
C LEU A 120 -14.56 2.96 18.58
N VAL A 121 -13.99 4.12 18.30
CA VAL A 121 -13.84 5.19 19.29
C VAL A 121 -15.07 6.10 19.32
N GLY A 122 -15.98 5.99 18.36
CA GLY A 122 -17.19 6.84 18.28
C GLY A 122 -16.91 8.24 17.73
N GLY A 123 -15.80 8.44 17.05
CA GLY A 123 -15.50 9.68 16.33
C GLY A 123 -16.45 9.91 15.15
N VAL A 124 -16.44 11.12 14.58
CA VAL A 124 -17.16 11.44 13.34
C VAL A 124 -16.53 10.64 12.21
N VAL A 125 -17.09 9.47 11.94
CA VAL A 125 -16.68 8.62 10.82
C VAL A 125 -17.53 9.01 9.63
N THR A 126 -16.96 9.67 8.63
CA THR A 126 -17.60 9.70 7.32
C THR A 126 -17.61 8.27 6.77
N ALA A 127 -18.66 7.88 6.06
CA ALA A 127 -18.77 6.52 5.47
C ALA A 127 -17.57 6.16 4.55
N ALA A 128 -16.85 7.17 4.10
CA ALA A 128 -15.64 7.04 3.26
C ALA A 128 -14.35 6.75 4.06
N ARG A 129 -14.34 6.96 5.38
CA ARG A 129 -13.12 6.79 6.21
C ARG A 129 -13.19 5.49 7.00
N ARG A 130 -12.57 4.45 6.49
CA ARG A 130 -12.58 3.11 7.07
C ARG A 130 -11.13 2.61 7.22
N VAL A 131 -10.78 2.15 8.43
CA VAL A 131 -9.45 1.65 8.76
C VAL A 131 -9.51 0.16 9.01
N GLY A 132 -8.74 -0.61 8.25
CA GLY A 132 -8.52 -2.04 8.44
C GLY A 132 -7.15 -2.29 9.05
N LEU A 133 -7.08 -3.19 10.03
CA LEU A 133 -5.87 -3.61 10.72
C LEU A 133 -5.58 -5.07 10.44
N GLN A 134 -4.30 -5.41 10.24
CA GLN A 134 -3.83 -6.78 10.12
C GLN A 134 -2.50 -6.94 10.85
N ARG A 135 -2.38 -7.95 11.74
CA ARG A 135 -1.10 -8.28 12.39
C ARG A 135 -0.06 -8.69 11.35
N ILE A 136 1.14 -8.14 11.46
CA ILE A 136 2.30 -8.55 10.67
C ILE A 136 2.94 -9.78 11.33
N THR A 137 3.13 -10.84 10.56
CA THR A 137 3.73 -12.11 11.04
C THR A 137 5.20 -12.27 10.66
N ILE A 138 5.75 -11.33 9.89
CA ILE A 138 7.16 -11.26 9.48
C ILE A 138 7.81 -10.02 10.11
N PRO A 139 9.14 -9.93 10.18
CA PRO A 139 9.81 -8.72 10.66
C PRO A 139 9.36 -7.47 9.91
N TYR A 140 9.20 -6.36 10.64
CA TYR A 140 8.72 -5.09 10.09
C TYR A 140 9.47 -4.63 8.84
N GLN A 141 10.80 -4.83 8.81
CA GLN A 141 11.66 -4.44 7.69
C GLN A 141 11.42 -5.29 6.44
N GLU A 142 11.03 -6.55 6.63
CA GLU A 142 10.80 -7.50 5.52
C GLU A 142 9.45 -7.28 4.84
N LEU A 143 8.49 -6.61 5.51
CA LEU A 143 7.23 -6.24 4.87
C LEU A 143 7.47 -5.05 3.93
N THR A 144 7.83 -5.33 2.69
CA THR A 144 8.08 -4.32 1.65
C THR A 144 6.84 -3.90 0.89
N GLN A 145 5.74 -4.66 1.02
CA GLN A 145 4.46 -4.41 0.36
C GLN A 145 3.29 -4.69 1.29
N ALA A 146 2.26 -3.84 1.26
CA ALA A 146 1.04 -4.06 2.03
C ALA A 146 0.33 -5.36 1.58
N PRO A 147 -0.24 -6.16 2.49
CA PRO A 147 -1.07 -7.32 2.15
C PRO A 147 -2.26 -6.94 1.27
N THR A 148 -2.72 -7.86 0.41
CA THR A 148 -3.90 -7.63 -0.46
C THR A 148 -5.23 -7.87 0.23
N ASN A 149 -5.24 -8.62 1.32
CA ASN A 149 -6.44 -9.06 2.03
C ASN A 149 -6.10 -9.37 3.50
N GLY A 150 -7.11 -9.74 4.29
CA GLY A 150 -6.93 -10.14 5.69
C GLY A 150 -7.07 -8.99 6.69
N TYR A 151 -7.40 -7.79 6.23
CA TYR A 151 -7.65 -6.64 7.11
C TYR A 151 -8.95 -6.79 7.88
N GLN A 152 -8.92 -6.47 9.18
CA GLN A 152 -10.07 -6.43 10.08
C GLN A 152 -10.47 -4.97 10.33
N TYR A 153 -11.74 -4.64 10.07
CA TYR A 153 -12.24 -3.25 10.14
C TYR A 153 -13.07 -2.97 11.39
N ASP A 154 -13.50 -4.01 12.08
CA ASP A 154 -14.46 -3.93 13.18
C ASP A 154 -13.89 -4.50 14.49
N SER A 155 -12.57 -4.52 14.62
CA SER A 155 -11.88 -5.01 15.82
C SER A 155 -10.65 -4.17 16.15
N THR A 156 -10.31 -4.11 17.42
CA THR A 156 -9.03 -3.60 17.90
C THR A 156 -7.93 -4.63 17.68
N LEU A 157 -6.67 -4.19 17.70
CA LEU A 157 -5.51 -5.04 17.57
C LEU A 157 -4.52 -4.77 18.71
N ALA A 158 -4.33 -5.74 19.60
CA ALA A 158 -3.31 -5.67 20.63
C ALA A 158 -1.96 -6.14 20.07
N LEU A 159 -0.89 -5.39 20.35
CA LEU A 159 0.48 -5.66 19.91
C LEU A 159 1.46 -5.52 21.06
N SER A 160 2.33 -6.49 21.21
CA SER A 160 3.50 -6.40 22.09
C SER A 160 4.60 -5.54 21.48
N VAL A 161 5.63 -5.22 22.28
CA VAL A 161 6.83 -4.56 21.76
C VAL A 161 7.45 -5.38 20.63
N ASP A 162 7.91 -4.71 19.58
CA ASP A 162 8.42 -5.19 18.32
C ASP A 162 7.43 -5.90 17.40
N GLU A 163 6.19 -6.14 17.83
CA GLU A 163 5.13 -6.56 16.91
C GLU A 163 4.61 -5.39 16.06
N GLY A 164 4.01 -5.71 14.92
CA GLY A 164 3.51 -4.72 13.98
C GLY A 164 2.15 -5.04 13.38
N ALA A 165 1.59 -4.01 12.76
CA ALA A 165 0.36 -4.08 11.98
C ALA A 165 0.55 -3.47 10.58
N ALA A 166 -0.06 -4.10 9.57
CA ALA A 166 -0.39 -3.48 8.31
C ALA A 166 -1.74 -2.77 8.45
N ILE A 167 -1.85 -1.60 7.84
CA ILE A 167 -3.03 -0.73 7.90
C ILE A 167 -3.48 -0.43 6.49
N GLU A 168 -4.77 -0.61 6.24
CA GLU A 168 -5.45 -0.17 5.03
C GLU A 168 -6.45 0.92 5.39
N LEU A 169 -6.36 2.06 4.74
CA LEU A 169 -7.20 3.22 4.99
C LEU A 169 -7.97 3.59 3.73
N ALA A 170 -9.31 3.50 3.77
CA ALA A 170 -10.17 4.11 2.77
C ALA A 170 -10.37 5.60 3.13
N THR A 171 -10.18 6.49 2.15
CA THR A 171 -10.18 7.93 2.37
C THR A 171 -10.71 8.71 1.18
N ASP A 172 -11.34 9.88 1.46
CA ASP A 172 -11.86 10.80 0.45
C ASP A 172 -10.76 11.48 -0.39
N ILE A 173 -9.53 11.54 0.14
CA ILE A 173 -8.39 12.13 -0.60
C ILE A 173 -8.15 11.39 -1.91
N CYS A 174 -8.47 10.08 -1.95
CA CYS A 174 -8.33 9.25 -3.13
C CYS A 174 -9.61 9.15 -3.97
N GLU A 175 -10.62 10.01 -3.75
CA GLU A 175 -11.94 9.88 -4.37
C GLU A 175 -11.89 9.88 -5.91
N PHE A 176 -11.00 10.69 -6.48
CA PHE A 176 -10.83 10.81 -7.95
C PHE A 176 -9.71 9.93 -8.51
N GLN A 177 -9.15 9.04 -7.69
CA GLN A 177 -8.11 8.11 -8.12
C GLN A 177 -8.70 6.72 -8.46
N GLN A 178 -7.92 5.89 -9.14
CA GLN A 178 -8.34 4.52 -9.48
C GLN A 178 -8.55 3.64 -8.24
N SER A 179 -7.92 3.96 -7.13
CA SER A 179 -8.12 3.30 -5.85
C SER A 179 -8.35 4.33 -4.76
N LYS A 180 -9.32 4.05 -3.88
CA LYS A 180 -9.62 4.86 -2.69
C LYS A 180 -8.79 4.47 -1.46
N LEU A 181 -7.78 3.62 -1.63
CA LEU A 181 -7.04 3.01 -0.54
C LEU A 181 -5.64 3.60 -0.41
N ILE A 182 -5.23 3.81 0.82
CA ILE A 182 -3.88 4.16 1.24
C ILE A 182 -3.39 3.10 2.21
N TYR A 183 -2.08 2.83 2.21
CA TYR A 183 -1.50 1.80 3.03
C TYR A 183 -0.41 2.34 3.95
N ALA A 184 -0.36 1.76 5.15
CA ALA A 184 0.70 1.98 6.12
C ALA A 184 1.09 0.67 6.81
N LYS A 185 2.27 0.64 7.42
CA LYS A 185 2.67 -0.38 8.40
C LYS A 185 3.18 0.29 9.65
N LEU A 186 2.88 -0.29 10.80
CA LEU A 186 3.23 0.22 12.11
C LEU A 186 3.96 -0.85 12.91
N GLN A 187 4.90 -0.46 13.77
CA GLN A 187 5.57 -1.33 14.74
C GLN A 187 5.59 -0.65 16.10
N ILE A 188 5.24 -1.37 17.15
CA ILE A 188 5.38 -0.90 18.54
C ILE A 188 6.84 -0.98 18.94
N LYS A 189 7.41 0.13 19.44
CA LYS A 189 8.80 0.21 19.86
C LYS A 189 8.96 0.13 21.37
N THR A 190 8.09 0.82 22.09
CA THR A 190 8.04 0.74 23.57
C THR A 190 6.62 0.95 24.04
N VAL A 191 6.29 0.35 25.16
CA VAL A 191 5.06 0.59 25.92
C VAL A 191 5.48 0.84 27.37
N ASP A 192 5.08 1.97 27.92
CA ASP A 192 5.27 2.29 29.34
C ASP A 192 3.90 2.35 30.03
N PRO A 193 3.53 1.31 30.80
CA PRO A 193 2.26 1.27 31.52
C PRO A 193 2.17 2.30 32.65
N ILE A 194 3.29 2.80 33.16
CA ILE A 194 3.32 3.75 34.26
C ILE A 194 3.00 5.16 33.76
N SER A 195 3.74 5.65 32.76
CA SER A 195 3.49 6.94 32.12
C SER A 195 2.36 6.88 31.07
N ARG A 196 1.83 5.68 30.82
CA ARG A 196 0.77 5.43 29.82
C ARG A 196 1.16 5.90 28.41
N THR A 197 2.44 5.74 28.04
CA THR A 197 2.97 6.15 26.75
C THR A 197 3.29 4.94 25.85
N ILE A 198 3.09 5.14 24.57
CA ILE A 198 3.40 4.18 23.50
C ILE A 198 4.28 4.88 22.50
N VAL A 199 5.45 4.32 22.20
CA VAL A 199 6.28 4.74 21.06
C VAL A 199 6.08 3.73 19.94
N PHE A 200 5.76 4.23 18.76
CA PHE A 200 5.63 3.40 17.56
C PHE A 200 6.38 4.01 16.38
N ARG A 201 6.81 3.15 15.49
CA ARG A 201 7.33 3.52 14.17
C ARG A 201 6.27 3.24 13.13
N ILE A 202 6.09 4.14 12.18
CA ILE A 202 5.13 3.97 11.09
C ILE A 202 5.79 4.28 9.75
N THR A 203 5.51 3.44 8.73
CA THR A 203 5.81 3.71 7.32
C THR A 203 4.49 3.86 6.58
N TYR A 204 4.36 4.90 5.78
CA TYR A 204 3.14 5.29 5.10
C TYR A 204 3.42 5.60 3.62
N ASP A 205 2.64 5.01 2.73
CA ASP A 205 2.63 5.35 1.31
C ASP A 205 1.48 6.33 1.03
N PRO A 206 1.78 7.61 0.68
CA PRO A 206 0.74 8.61 0.43
C PRO A 206 0.07 8.49 -0.95
N ASN A 207 0.53 7.56 -1.80
CA ASN A 207 0.00 7.41 -3.15
C ASN A 207 -1.19 6.45 -3.15
N CYS A 208 -2.33 6.92 -3.65
CA CYS A 208 -3.57 6.15 -3.69
C CYS A 208 -3.43 4.86 -4.49
N GLY A 209 -3.70 3.72 -3.88
CA GLY A 209 -3.63 2.40 -4.48
C GLY A 209 -2.24 1.77 -4.51
N PHE A 210 -1.18 2.53 -4.23
CA PHE A 210 0.16 1.99 -4.13
C PHE A 210 0.36 1.30 -2.78
N ARG A 211 1.06 0.18 -2.81
CA ARG A 211 1.22 -0.72 -1.66
C ARG A 211 2.67 -0.86 -1.21
N SER A 212 3.58 -0.11 -1.80
CA SER A 212 5.01 -0.18 -1.50
C SER A 212 5.35 0.46 -0.16
N PHE A 213 6.21 -0.18 0.61
CA PHE A 213 6.83 0.37 1.81
C PHE A 213 8.33 0.60 1.65
N LEU A 214 8.83 0.47 0.42
CA LEU A 214 10.22 0.78 0.10
C LEU A 214 10.44 2.29 0.08
N PRO A 215 11.63 2.77 0.52
CA PRO A 215 11.96 4.19 0.45
C PRO A 215 11.91 4.73 -0.99
N GLY A 216 11.50 5.97 -1.13
CA GLY A 216 11.41 6.66 -2.42
C GLY A 216 9.99 6.71 -2.98
N VAL A 217 9.86 7.14 -4.22
CA VAL A 217 8.58 7.18 -4.95
C VAL A 217 8.31 5.80 -5.53
N PRO A 218 7.17 5.16 -5.25
CA PRO A 218 6.83 3.86 -5.83
C PRO A 218 6.78 3.91 -7.36
N THR A 219 7.22 2.84 -8.00
CA THR A 219 7.21 2.72 -9.48
C THR A 219 6.06 1.86 -9.99
N SER A 220 5.44 1.06 -9.12
CA SER A 220 4.30 0.16 -9.43
C SER A 220 3.63 -0.31 -8.14
#